data_ac6c3b89b9653e3cc2a498b0640ac39f
#
_entry.id   ac6c3b89b9653e3cc2a498b0640ac39f
#
_cell.length_a   1.000
_cell.length_b   1.000
_cell.length_c   1.000
_cell.angle_alpha   90.00
_cell.angle_beta   90.00
_cell.angle_gamma   90.00
#
_symmetry.space_group_name_H-M   'P 1'
#
loop_
_entity.id
_entity.type
_entity.pdbx_description
1 polymer ?
#
loop_
_entity_poly.entity_id
_entity_poly.type
_entity_poly.pdbx_seq_one_letter_code
_entity_poly.pdbx_strand_id
1 'polypeptide(L)'
;MVAFLQNRSWAIALAACVSLFQPLSAQKSADGSSPESHAVQVQMHNVMYHYADNIAVHIRRLAGELVPVKGDLPIFDDKNSFTLHVKVAEMAITPQAMANVLNQYVFARKDAPIKDVSIQIDKDRLKIKGKLHNKGDVSFEMESSLSVTPDGKIRLHAEKIKALHLPAKGFMDLFGIEIADLIKTGKVQGVTAEKDDLILDPAQALPPPHITGQVRRVRLEGNNIVQVFGEPEKYKWVNVPARNYMAYSGNLLKFGKLTMDHTDMVLIDPDPRDPFDFYLDHYRDQLVAGYTKTTPAFGL
;
A
#
# COMPACT_ATOMS: atom_id res chain seq x y z
N MET A 1 57.19 -37.97 -47.90
CA MET A 1 56.96 -39.33 -48.41
C MET A 1 55.49 -39.42 -48.76
N VAL A 2 55.23 -39.31 -50.08
CA VAL A 2 54.34 -40.18 -50.85
C VAL A 2 52.85 -40.18 -50.36
N ALA A 3 51.84 -39.95 -51.12
CA ALA A 3 51.54 -39.68 -52.53
C ALA A 3 50.02 -40.01 -52.70
N PHE A 4 49.42 -39.30 -53.67
CA PHE A 4 48.51 -39.75 -54.73
C PHE A 4 47.09 -40.26 -54.31
N LEU A 5 45.99 -40.08 -55.07
CA LEU A 5 45.62 -39.60 -56.43
C LEU A 5 44.11 -39.43 -56.48
N GLN A 6 43.57 -38.36 -57.07
CA GLN A 6 42.83 -38.32 -58.34
C GLN A 6 41.62 -39.25 -58.51
N ASN A 7 40.44 -38.73 -58.82
CA ASN A 7 39.84 -38.64 -60.17
C ASN A 7 38.42 -38.01 -60.10
N ARG A 8 38.15 -36.93 -60.74
CA ARG A 8 37.41 -36.64 -61.99
C ARG A 8 36.11 -37.40 -62.20
N SER A 9 35.00 -36.62 -62.30
CA SER A 9 34.15 -36.71 -63.51
C SER A 9 33.16 -35.53 -63.57
N TRP A 10 33.09 -34.96 -64.71
CA TRP A 10 32.23 -33.86 -65.14
C TRP A 10 30.80 -34.37 -65.42
N ALA A 11 29.79 -33.59 -65.14
CA ALA A 11 28.54 -33.57 -65.87
C ALA A 11 27.91 -32.17 -65.80
N ILE A 12 27.92 -31.56 -66.95
CA ILE A 12 27.25 -30.33 -67.32
C ILE A 12 25.77 -30.68 -67.48
N ALA A 13 24.89 -29.90 -66.88
CA ALA A 13 23.47 -29.80 -67.25
C ALA A 13 23.00 -28.37 -67.06
N LEU A 14 22.82 -27.68 -68.20
CA LEU A 14 22.00 -26.48 -68.30
C LEU A 14 20.58 -26.74 -67.93
N ALA A 15 19.94 -25.90 -67.08
CA ALA A 15 18.54 -25.63 -67.20
C ALA A 15 18.13 -24.32 -66.49
N ALA A 16 17.70 -23.41 -67.28
CA ALA A 16 16.62 -22.45 -67.19
C ALA A 16 16.54 -21.54 -65.94
N CYS A 17 16.86 -20.29 -66.15
CA CYS A 17 16.34 -19.16 -65.37
C CYS A 17 14.82 -19.10 -65.44
N VAL A 18 14.14 -19.39 -64.38
CA VAL A 18 12.76 -18.93 -64.15
C VAL A 18 12.84 -17.92 -62.98
N SER A 19 12.76 -16.67 -63.34
CA SER A 19 12.62 -15.55 -62.46
C SER A 19 11.23 -15.59 -61.84
N LEU A 20 11.10 -16.18 -60.68
CA LEU A 20 9.94 -16.01 -59.79
C LEU A 20 10.10 -14.71 -59.04
N PHE A 21 9.42 -13.68 -59.53
CA PHE A 21 9.07 -12.52 -58.72
C PHE A 21 8.26 -12.98 -57.53
N GLN A 22 8.87 -13.13 -56.36
CA GLN A 22 8.14 -13.17 -55.11
C GLN A 22 7.78 -11.73 -54.73
N PRO A 23 6.50 -11.44 -54.45
CA PRO A 23 6.15 -10.16 -53.87
C PRO A 23 6.82 -10.06 -52.51
N LEU A 24 7.56 -9.00 -52.32
CA LEU A 24 8.10 -8.57 -51.03
C LEU A 24 6.89 -8.36 -50.10
N SER A 25 6.50 -9.41 -49.34
CA SER A 25 5.60 -9.25 -48.25
C SER A 25 6.27 -8.30 -47.27
N ALA A 26 5.77 -7.08 -47.21
CA ALA A 26 6.14 -6.15 -46.18
C ALA A 26 5.94 -6.87 -44.86
N GLN A 27 7.03 -7.27 -44.24
CA GLN A 27 7.10 -7.77 -42.90
C GLN A 27 6.71 -6.58 -42.04
N LYS A 28 5.43 -6.53 -41.71
CA LYS A 28 4.89 -5.63 -40.70
C LYS A 28 5.69 -5.94 -39.45
N SER A 29 6.64 -5.07 -39.16
CA SER A 29 7.33 -5.08 -37.88
C SER A 29 6.22 -5.13 -36.82
N ALA A 30 6.10 -6.27 -36.17
CA ALA A 30 5.32 -6.34 -34.96
C ALA A 30 6.05 -5.41 -34.01
N ASP A 31 5.58 -4.19 -33.93
CA ASP A 31 5.91 -3.26 -32.87
C ASP A 31 5.47 -3.97 -31.58
N GLY A 32 6.45 -4.60 -30.96
CA GLY A 32 6.30 -5.23 -29.67
C GLY A 32 6.23 -4.13 -28.61
N SER A 33 5.22 -3.26 -28.70
CA SER A 33 4.82 -2.44 -27.59
C SER A 33 4.35 -3.42 -26.51
N SER A 34 5.19 -3.66 -25.53
CA SER A 34 4.77 -4.16 -24.23
C SER A 34 3.52 -3.36 -23.86
N PRO A 35 2.44 -3.98 -23.35
CA PRO A 35 1.27 -3.23 -22.96
C PRO A 35 1.73 -2.08 -22.07
N GLU A 36 1.50 -0.84 -22.51
CA GLU A 36 1.88 0.35 -21.76
C GLU A 36 1.28 0.20 -20.38
N SER A 37 2.12 0.21 -19.36
CA SER A 37 1.68 0.10 -17.98
C SER A 37 0.88 1.36 -17.67
N HIS A 38 -0.43 1.21 -17.46
CA HIS A 38 -1.29 2.31 -17.02
C HIS A 38 -1.01 2.73 -15.57
N ALA A 39 -0.06 2.08 -14.91
CA ALA A 39 0.34 2.40 -13.55
C ALA A 39 1.19 3.68 -13.51
N VAL A 40 0.91 4.52 -12.53
CA VAL A 40 1.68 5.73 -12.24
C VAL A 40 2.60 5.44 -11.06
N GLN A 41 3.91 5.62 -11.25
CA GLN A 41 4.89 5.51 -10.17
C GLN A 41 4.67 6.64 -9.18
N VAL A 42 4.75 6.33 -7.90
CA VAL A 42 4.64 7.31 -6.83
C VAL A 42 5.80 7.18 -5.86
N GLN A 43 6.35 8.32 -5.45
CA GLN A 43 7.27 8.43 -4.32
C GLN A 43 6.80 9.52 -3.37
N MET A 44 6.89 9.24 -2.08
CA MET A 44 6.54 10.19 -1.03
C MET A 44 7.68 10.25 -0.01
N HIS A 45 7.95 11.44 0.47
CA HIS A 45 8.94 11.64 1.52
C HIS A 45 8.45 12.68 2.51
N ASN A 46 8.41 12.28 3.79
CA ASN A 46 7.97 13.08 4.93
C ASN A 46 6.58 13.72 4.71
N VAL A 47 5.56 12.88 4.51
CA VAL A 47 4.17 13.27 4.27
C VAL A 47 3.28 12.80 5.40
N MET A 48 2.50 13.69 5.99
CA MET A 48 1.38 13.35 6.84
C MET A 48 0.13 13.19 5.96
N TYR A 49 -0.19 11.94 5.64
CA TYR A 49 -1.28 11.61 4.71
C TYR A 49 -2.58 11.41 5.50
N HIS A 50 -3.53 12.33 5.33
CA HIS A 50 -4.83 12.30 5.97
C HIS A 50 -5.84 11.56 5.07
N TYR A 51 -6.19 10.34 5.45
CA TYR A 51 -7.25 9.55 4.82
C TYR A 51 -8.64 10.08 5.16
N ALA A 52 -8.77 10.63 6.36
CA ALA A 52 -9.93 11.32 6.90
C ALA A 52 -9.45 12.30 7.98
N ASP A 53 -10.32 13.17 8.46
CA ASP A 53 -9.95 14.24 9.42
C ASP A 53 -9.24 13.73 10.68
N ASN A 54 -9.58 12.53 11.13
CA ASN A 54 -9.04 11.93 12.34
C ASN A 54 -8.22 10.64 12.08
N ILE A 55 -7.86 10.37 10.83
CA ILE A 55 -7.04 9.23 10.41
C ILE A 55 -5.91 9.72 9.53
N ALA A 56 -4.75 9.90 10.14
CA ALA A 56 -3.53 10.30 9.46
C ALA A 56 -2.43 9.25 9.63
N VAL A 57 -1.63 9.07 8.60
CA VAL A 57 -0.45 8.21 8.57
C VAL A 57 0.77 9.04 8.18
N HIS A 58 1.79 9.07 9.01
CA HIS A 58 3.05 9.69 8.66
C HIS A 58 3.84 8.78 7.74
N ILE A 59 3.86 9.08 6.47
CA ILE A 59 4.68 8.43 5.46
C ILE A 59 6.07 9.03 5.52
N ARG A 60 7.00 8.38 6.22
CA ARG A 60 8.40 8.82 6.28
C ARG A 60 9.05 8.73 4.91
N ARG A 61 8.80 7.62 4.22
CA ARG A 61 9.16 7.38 2.83
C ARG A 61 8.30 6.27 2.24
N LEU A 62 7.94 6.40 0.99
CA LEU A 62 7.17 5.40 0.25
C LEU A 62 7.57 5.45 -1.22
N ALA A 63 7.70 4.28 -1.84
CA ALA A 63 7.70 4.13 -3.28
C ALA A 63 6.77 2.99 -3.68
N GLY A 64 6.00 3.22 -4.74
CA GLY A 64 4.99 2.29 -5.21
C GLY A 64 4.39 2.70 -6.55
N GLU A 65 3.23 2.17 -6.82
CA GLU A 65 2.49 2.40 -8.05
C GLU A 65 1.02 2.64 -7.76
N LEU A 66 0.43 3.65 -8.40
CA LEU A 66 -1.01 3.81 -8.48
C LEU A 66 -1.50 2.98 -9.66
N VAL A 67 -2.25 1.93 -9.39
CA VAL A 67 -2.78 1.02 -10.40
C VAL A 67 -4.27 1.29 -10.55
N PRO A 68 -4.76 1.66 -11.75
CA PRO A 68 -6.18 1.86 -11.98
C PRO A 68 -6.98 0.58 -11.67
N VAL A 69 -8.12 0.73 -10.99
CA VAL A 69 -9.07 -0.37 -10.73
C VAL A 69 -10.08 -0.48 -11.87
N LYS A 70 -10.44 0.67 -12.44
CA LYS A 70 -11.36 0.77 -13.58
C LYS A 70 -10.85 1.82 -14.55
N GLY A 71 -10.90 1.52 -15.86
CA GLY A 71 -10.37 2.42 -16.89
C GLY A 71 -8.86 2.44 -16.96
N ASP A 72 -8.31 3.49 -17.55
CA ASP A 72 -6.91 3.54 -17.96
C ASP A 72 -6.06 4.48 -17.11
N LEU A 73 -6.66 5.21 -16.16
CA LEU A 73 -5.92 6.18 -15.35
C LEU A 73 -6.41 6.26 -13.91
N PRO A 74 -5.50 6.52 -12.96
CA PRO A 74 -5.86 6.89 -11.60
C PRO A 74 -6.54 8.28 -11.57
N ILE A 75 -7.64 8.40 -10.81
CA ILE A 75 -8.40 9.64 -10.65
C ILE A 75 -8.39 10.03 -9.18
N PHE A 76 -7.68 11.08 -8.80
CA PHE A 76 -7.56 11.49 -7.39
C PHE A 76 -8.89 11.89 -6.75
N ASP A 77 -9.84 12.39 -7.53
CA ASP A 77 -11.19 12.71 -7.04
C ASP A 77 -12.05 11.50 -6.72
N ASP A 78 -11.64 10.32 -7.20
CA ASP A 78 -12.27 9.05 -6.88
C ASP A 78 -11.26 8.11 -6.26
N LYS A 79 -11.22 8.11 -4.93
CA LYS A 79 -10.33 7.26 -4.15
C LYS A 79 -10.54 5.75 -4.33
N ASN A 80 -11.60 5.33 -5.03
CA ASN A 80 -11.84 3.95 -5.45
C ASN A 80 -11.38 3.66 -6.89
N SER A 81 -10.88 4.65 -7.63
CA SER A 81 -10.44 4.48 -9.02
C SER A 81 -9.10 3.79 -9.14
N PHE A 82 -8.31 3.75 -8.07
CA PHE A 82 -6.97 3.15 -8.07
C PHE A 82 -6.66 2.42 -6.75
N THR A 83 -5.66 1.57 -6.82
CA THR A 83 -5.02 0.93 -5.67
C THR A 83 -3.57 1.37 -5.60
N LEU A 84 -3.06 1.67 -4.42
CA LEU A 84 -1.65 1.95 -4.18
C LEU A 84 -0.90 0.64 -3.91
N HIS A 85 -0.12 0.19 -4.89
CA HIS A 85 0.80 -0.93 -4.72
C HIS A 85 2.08 -0.44 -4.07
N VAL A 86 2.25 -0.72 -2.79
CA VAL A 86 3.45 -0.34 -2.03
C VAL A 86 4.57 -1.33 -2.29
N LYS A 87 5.65 -0.88 -2.95
CA LYS A 87 6.88 -1.64 -3.15
C LYS A 87 7.75 -1.61 -1.91
N VAL A 88 8.01 -0.42 -1.43
CA VAL A 88 8.75 -0.17 -0.19
C VAL A 88 8.14 1.03 0.54
N ALA A 89 8.07 0.95 1.87
CA ALA A 89 7.65 2.09 2.68
C ALA A 89 8.13 1.97 4.12
N GLU A 90 8.23 3.11 4.78
CA GLU A 90 8.29 3.24 6.23
C GLU A 90 7.21 4.23 6.64
N MET A 91 6.17 3.73 7.31
CA MET A 91 4.99 4.49 7.70
C MET A 91 4.74 4.37 9.20
N ALA A 92 4.31 5.44 9.82
CA ALA A 92 4.00 5.51 11.25
C ALA A 92 2.54 5.94 11.44
N ILE A 93 1.81 5.23 12.27
CA ILE A 93 0.45 5.57 12.68
C ILE A 93 0.39 5.69 14.19
N THR A 94 -0.33 6.70 14.70
CA THR A 94 -0.53 6.81 16.14
C THR A 94 -1.55 5.77 16.64
N PRO A 95 -1.49 5.34 17.92
CA PRO A 95 -2.50 4.46 18.49
C PRO A 95 -3.92 5.01 18.36
N GLN A 96 -4.10 6.33 18.49
CA GLN A 96 -5.41 6.96 18.32
C GLN A 96 -5.92 6.85 16.88
N ALA A 97 -5.08 7.14 15.88
CA ALA A 97 -5.47 6.99 14.47
C ALA A 97 -5.77 5.53 14.12
N MET A 98 -4.99 4.57 14.64
CA MET A 98 -5.27 3.15 14.49
C MET A 98 -6.62 2.76 15.14
N ALA A 99 -6.92 3.25 16.35
CA ALA A 99 -8.21 3.02 16.99
C ALA A 99 -9.36 3.60 16.15
N ASN A 100 -9.18 4.78 15.55
CA ASN A 100 -10.17 5.38 14.65
C ASN A 100 -10.40 4.52 13.40
N VAL A 101 -9.34 3.95 12.79
CA VAL A 101 -9.47 2.99 11.68
C VAL A 101 -10.31 1.80 12.11
N LEU A 102 -9.99 1.20 13.26
CA LEU A 102 -10.73 0.03 13.75
C LEU A 102 -12.20 0.37 14.02
N ASN A 103 -12.51 1.47 14.67
CA ASN A 103 -13.88 1.85 15.03
C ASN A 103 -14.72 2.28 13.83
N GLN A 104 -14.14 3.03 12.88
CA GLN A 104 -14.89 3.68 11.80
C GLN A 104 -14.98 2.84 10.52
N TYR A 105 -14.04 1.90 10.31
CA TYR A 105 -13.98 1.09 9.09
C TYR A 105 -14.08 -0.41 9.39
N VAL A 106 -13.24 -0.93 10.28
CA VAL A 106 -13.16 -2.38 10.54
C VAL A 106 -14.38 -2.86 11.34
N PHE A 107 -14.69 -2.19 12.45
CA PHE A 107 -15.79 -2.52 13.35
C PHE A 107 -16.98 -1.54 13.25
N ALA A 108 -17.13 -0.85 12.13
CA ALA A 108 -18.18 0.16 11.91
C ALA A 108 -19.60 -0.40 11.94
N ARG A 109 -19.78 -1.69 11.65
CA ARG A 109 -21.09 -2.32 11.57
C ARG A 109 -21.75 -2.45 12.95
N LYS A 110 -23.08 -2.34 12.99
CA LYS A 110 -23.85 -2.48 14.25
C LYS A 110 -23.66 -3.84 14.91
N ASP A 111 -23.50 -4.90 14.11
CA ASP A 111 -23.27 -6.28 14.56
C ASP A 111 -21.79 -6.64 14.70
N ALA A 112 -20.87 -5.65 14.69
CA ALA A 112 -19.46 -5.88 14.90
C ALA A 112 -19.20 -6.51 16.29
N PRO A 113 -18.30 -7.50 16.37
CA PRO A 113 -18.03 -8.22 17.61
C PRO A 113 -17.33 -7.37 18.68
N ILE A 114 -16.62 -6.32 18.25
CA ILE A 114 -15.92 -5.38 19.10
C ILE A 114 -16.42 -3.96 18.83
N LYS A 115 -16.52 -3.15 19.87
CA LYS A 115 -16.88 -1.73 19.82
C LYS A 115 -16.00 -0.91 20.76
N ASP A 116 -16.00 0.39 20.56
CA ASP A 116 -15.36 1.38 21.43
C ASP A 116 -13.87 1.06 21.67
N VAL A 117 -13.17 0.68 20.60
CA VAL A 117 -11.75 0.34 20.67
C VAL A 117 -10.92 1.57 20.99
N SER A 118 -10.05 1.47 21.99
CA SER A 118 -8.98 2.43 22.26
C SER A 118 -7.66 1.69 22.39
N ILE A 119 -6.58 2.33 21.93
CA ILE A 119 -5.24 1.76 21.88
C ILE A 119 -4.27 2.73 22.57
N GLN A 120 -3.37 2.19 23.36
CA GLN A 120 -2.26 2.91 23.99
C GLN A 120 -0.99 2.08 23.87
N ILE A 121 0.16 2.73 23.79
CA ILE A 121 1.46 2.08 23.91
C ILE A 121 1.87 2.11 25.39
N ASP A 122 2.16 0.94 25.93
CA ASP A 122 2.75 0.77 27.26
C ASP A 122 4.06 0.01 27.12
N LYS A 123 5.17 0.75 27.14
CA LYS A 123 6.52 0.25 26.89
C LYS A 123 6.66 -0.41 25.52
N ASP A 124 6.79 -1.73 25.47
CA ASP A 124 6.94 -2.56 24.27
C ASP A 124 5.66 -3.30 23.89
N ARG A 125 4.53 -2.94 24.50
CA ARG A 125 3.21 -3.58 24.32
C ARG A 125 2.16 -2.57 23.87
N LEU A 126 1.13 -3.10 23.23
CA LEU A 126 -0.13 -2.39 23.05
C LEU A 126 -1.11 -2.77 24.14
N LYS A 127 -1.68 -1.77 24.77
CA LYS A 127 -2.83 -1.91 25.66
C LYS A 127 -4.08 -1.52 24.86
N ILE A 128 -4.95 -2.49 24.65
CA ILE A 128 -6.18 -2.35 23.85
C ILE A 128 -7.36 -2.51 24.80
N LYS A 129 -8.29 -1.56 24.76
CA LYS A 129 -9.57 -1.63 25.47
C LYS A 129 -10.70 -1.58 24.46
N GLY A 130 -11.82 -2.18 24.82
CA GLY A 130 -13.03 -2.18 24.01
C GLY A 130 -14.17 -2.88 24.69
N LYS A 131 -15.25 -3.11 23.94
CA LYS A 131 -16.43 -3.85 24.38
C LYS A 131 -16.68 -5.04 23.46
N LEU A 132 -16.91 -6.21 24.04
CA LEU A 132 -17.29 -7.44 23.33
C LEU A 132 -18.82 -7.45 23.18
N HIS A 133 -19.32 -7.12 22.00
CA HIS A 133 -20.75 -6.97 21.76
C HIS A 133 -21.53 -8.29 21.86
N ASN A 134 -20.96 -9.40 21.38
CA ASN A 134 -21.63 -10.71 21.39
C ASN A 134 -21.76 -11.36 22.78
N LYS A 135 -21.18 -10.76 23.81
CA LYS A 135 -21.19 -11.23 25.20
C LYS A 135 -21.95 -10.27 26.14
N GLY A 136 -22.84 -9.42 25.59
CA GLY A 136 -23.63 -8.47 26.38
C GLY A 136 -22.88 -7.19 26.72
N ASP A 137 -22.10 -6.66 25.78
CA ASP A 137 -21.29 -5.44 25.91
C ASP A 137 -20.31 -5.47 27.10
N VAL A 138 -19.62 -6.60 27.25
CA VAL A 138 -18.59 -6.77 28.29
C VAL A 138 -17.36 -5.97 27.92
N SER A 139 -17.00 -5.01 28.76
CA SER A 139 -15.73 -4.26 28.60
C SER A 139 -14.52 -5.17 28.83
N PHE A 140 -13.49 -5.03 28.00
CA PHE A 140 -12.23 -5.78 28.14
C PHE A 140 -11.02 -4.86 28.07
N GLU A 141 -9.92 -5.34 28.63
CA GLU A 141 -8.58 -4.81 28.45
C GLU A 141 -7.66 -5.96 28.04
N MET A 142 -6.85 -5.74 27.00
CA MET A 142 -5.90 -6.69 26.47
C MET A 142 -4.51 -6.06 26.37
N GLU A 143 -3.50 -6.76 26.88
CA GLU A 143 -2.09 -6.46 26.61
C GLU A 143 -1.61 -7.38 25.47
N SER A 144 -1.00 -6.80 24.44
CA SER A 144 -0.56 -7.55 23.25
C SER A 144 0.79 -7.11 22.74
N SER A 145 1.55 -8.08 22.21
CA SER A 145 2.75 -7.84 21.43
C SER A 145 2.44 -7.78 19.94
N LEU A 146 3.33 -7.10 19.20
CA LEU A 146 3.24 -6.92 17.76
C LEU A 146 4.28 -7.79 17.05
N SER A 147 3.86 -8.45 15.97
CA SER A 147 4.75 -9.15 15.04
C SER A 147 4.18 -9.12 13.62
N VAL A 148 4.92 -9.68 12.68
CA VAL A 148 4.49 -9.81 11.27
C VAL A 148 4.31 -11.29 10.96
N THR A 149 3.23 -11.62 10.27
CA THR A 149 2.99 -12.97 9.77
C THR A 149 3.85 -13.28 8.53
N PRO A 150 4.08 -14.54 8.16
CA PRO A 150 4.85 -14.88 6.96
C PRO A 150 4.30 -14.30 5.66
N ASP A 151 2.99 -14.07 5.58
CA ASP A 151 2.29 -13.47 4.44
C ASP A 151 2.22 -11.94 4.51
N GLY A 152 2.89 -11.31 5.48
CA GLY A 152 3.07 -9.86 5.55
C GLY A 152 1.90 -9.10 6.17
N LYS A 153 1.10 -9.75 7.01
CA LYS A 153 0.06 -9.11 7.83
C LYS A 153 0.60 -8.77 9.23
N ILE A 154 -0.12 -7.97 9.96
CA ILE A 154 0.23 -7.57 11.33
C ILE A 154 -0.47 -8.49 12.31
N ARG A 155 0.29 -9.14 13.19
CA ARG A 155 -0.20 -9.99 14.25
C ARG A 155 -0.16 -9.23 15.57
N LEU A 156 -1.28 -9.21 16.25
CA LEU A 156 -1.45 -8.80 17.64
C LEU A 156 -1.61 -10.08 18.47
N HIS A 157 -0.57 -10.48 19.20
CA HIS A 157 -0.65 -11.63 20.09
C HIS A 157 -1.09 -11.17 21.49
N ALA A 158 -2.21 -11.68 21.97
CA ALA A 158 -2.70 -11.37 23.30
C ALA A 158 -1.91 -12.11 24.36
N GLU A 159 -1.29 -11.38 25.26
CA GLU A 159 -0.55 -11.92 26.39
C GLU A 159 -1.42 -11.99 27.65
N LYS A 160 -2.31 -11.01 27.82
CA LYS A 160 -3.27 -10.93 28.92
C LYS A 160 -4.59 -10.34 28.45
N ILE A 161 -5.68 -10.94 28.86
CA ILE A 161 -7.02 -10.44 28.61
C ILE A 161 -7.77 -10.38 29.94
N LYS A 162 -8.41 -9.25 30.23
CA LYS A 162 -9.22 -9.01 31.42
C LYS A 162 -10.59 -8.54 31.02
N ALA A 163 -11.64 -9.12 31.58
CA ALA A 163 -12.97 -8.55 31.53
C ALA A 163 -13.13 -7.51 32.66
N LEU A 164 -13.64 -6.35 32.33
CA LEU A 164 -13.84 -5.23 33.24
C LEU A 164 -15.30 -5.15 33.68
N HIS A 165 -15.54 -4.69 34.92
CA HIS A 165 -16.89 -4.40 35.43
C HIS A 165 -17.86 -5.59 35.48
N LEU A 166 -17.39 -6.79 35.82
CA LEU A 166 -18.28 -7.89 36.18
C LEU A 166 -18.82 -7.71 37.62
N PRO A 167 -20.14 -7.97 37.84
CA PRO A 167 -20.82 -7.58 39.10
C PRO A 167 -20.27 -8.17 40.38
N ALA A 168 -19.44 -9.20 40.33
CA ALA A 168 -19.07 -9.95 41.53
C ALA A 168 -17.67 -9.65 42.10
N LYS A 169 -16.66 -9.23 41.32
CA LYS A 169 -15.28 -9.01 41.81
C LYS A 169 -14.40 -8.04 40.97
N GLY A 170 -14.95 -7.17 40.14
CA GLY A 170 -14.18 -6.10 39.46
C GLY A 170 -13.27 -6.51 38.31
N PHE A 171 -12.65 -7.68 38.33
CA PHE A 171 -11.80 -8.24 37.31
C PHE A 171 -11.93 -9.75 37.27
N MET A 172 -12.09 -10.31 36.09
CA MET A 172 -11.91 -11.74 35.86
C MET A 172 -10.82 -11.90 34.81
N ASP A 173 -9.73 -12.55 35.21
CA ASP A 173 -8.73 -12.97 34.23
C ASP A 173 -9.36 -14.05 33.36
N LEU A 174 -9.36 -13.84 32.05
CA LEU A 174 -9.89 -14.78 31.08
C LEU A 174 -8.80 -15.80 30.70
N PHE A 175 -8.17 -16.42 31.71
CA PHE A 175 -7.16 -17.45 31.50
C PHE A 175 -7.76 -18.64 30.76
N GLY A 176 -7.10 -19.05 29.68
CA GLY A 176 -7.49 -20.24 28.90
C GLY A 176 -8.66 -20.01 27.95
N ILE A 177 -9.10 -18.74 27.75
CA ILE A 177 -10.07 -18.41 26.70
C ILE A 177 -9.29 -17.77 25.54
N GLU A 178 -9.30 -18.41 24.39
CA GLU A 178 -8.65 -17.89 23.19
C GLU A 178 -9.41 -16.66 22.66
N ILE A 179 -8.68 -15.71 22.03
CA ILE A 179 -9.29 -14.56 21.34
C ILE A 179 -10.31 -15.01 20.31
N ALA A 180 -10.03 -16.09 19.59
CA ALA A 180 -10.92 -16.66 18.58
C ALA A 180 -12.30 -17.07 19.16
N ASP A 181 -12.36 -17.43 20.44
CA ASP A 181 -13.63 -17.73 21.14
C ASP A 181 -14.40 -16.48 21.55
N LEU A 182 -13.68 -15.38 21.80
CA LEU A 182 -14.26 -14.10 22.19
C LEU A 182 -14.72 -13.27 20.99
N ILE A 183 -13.98 -13.33 19.90
CA ILE A 183 -14.15 -12.45 18.73
C ILE A 183 -14.47 -13.29 17.49
N LYS A 184 -15.75 -13.35 17.13
CA LYS A 184 -16.18 -13.98 15.89
C LYS A 184 -15.98 -13.03 14.71
N THR A 185 -14.81 -13.12 14.07
CA THR A 185 -14.40 -12.19 13.00
C THR A 185 -14.92 -12.56 11.60
N GLY A 186 -15.65 -13.65 11.42
CA GLY A 186 -16.03 -14.18 10.10
C GLY A 186 -16.78 -13.23 9.15
N LYS A 187 -17.19 -12.03 9.64
CA LYS A 187 -17.82 -10.96 8.85
C LYS A 187 -17.06 -9.64 8.93
N VAL A 188 -15.89 -9.63 9.54
CA VAL A 188 -15.08 -8.43 9.71
C VAL A 188 -14.00 -8.41 8.66
N GLN A 189 -14.04 -7.39 7.79
CA GLN A 189 -13.07 -7.25 6.71
C GLN A 189 -11.69 -6.86 7.28
N GLY A 190 -10.65 -7.53 6.80
CA GLY A 190 -9.27 -7.21 7.16
C GLY A 190 -8.85 -7.64 8.58
N VAL A 191 -9.68 -8.40 9.29
CA VAL A 191 -9.37 -8.92 10.64
C VAL A 191 -9.74 -10.38 10.75
N THR A 192 -8.78 -11.19 11.22
CA THR A 192 -9.00 -12.61 11.52
C THR A 192 -8.52 -12.89 12.95
N ALA A 193 -9.30 -13.65 13.70
CA ALA A 193 -8.90 -14.13 15.03
C ALA A 193 -8.53 -15.62 14.95
N GLU A 194 -7.32 -15.96 15.42
CA GLU A 194 -6.77 -17.31 15.42
C GLU A 194 -6.12 -17.58 16.79
N LYS A 195 -6.71 -18.44 17.60
CA LYS A 195 -6.26 -18.69 18.98
C LYS A 195 -6.16 -17.34 19.76
N ASP A 196 -4.96 -17.03 20.23
CA ASP A 196 -4.65 -15.79 20.95
C ASP A 196 -4.15 -14.65 20.04
N ASP A 197 -4.26 -14.82 18.72
CA ASP A 197 -3.81 -13.86 17.75
C ASP A 197 -4.99 -13.12 17.09
N LEU A 198 -4.86 -11.80 16.96
CA LEU A 198 -5.67 -10.99 16.09
C LEU A 198 -4.79 -10.55 14.92
N ILE A 199 -5.13 -11.00 13.72
CA ILE A 199 -4.38 -10.73 12.50
C ILE A 199 -5.07 -9.61 11.73
N LEU A 200 -4.34 -8.51 11.50
CA LEU A 200 -4.79 -7.36 10.74
C LEU A 200 -4.14 -7.37 9.36
N ASP A 201 -4.96 -7.31 8.33
CA ASP A 201 -4.54 -7.12 6.94
C ASP A 201 -4.64 -5.63 6.59
N PRO A 202 -3.52 -4.88 6.49
CA PRO A 202 -3.56 -3.45 6.20
C PRO A 202 -4.24 -3.13 4.86
N ALA A 203 -4.15 -4.05 3.89
CA ALA A 203 -4.74 -3.89 2.57
C ALA A 203 -6.28 -3.84 2.61
N GLN A 204 -6.89 -4.46 3.61
CA GLN A 204 -8.33 -4.54 3.76
C GLN A 204 -8.87 -3.68 4.91
N ALA A 205 -8.03 -3.33 5.87
CA ALA A 205 -8.44 -2.58 7.07
C ALA A 205 -8.48 -1.06 6.84
N LEU A 206 -7.62 -0.53 5.95
CA LEU A 206 -7.57 0.90 5.66
C LEU A 206 -8.71 1.34 4.74
N PRO A 207 -9.23 2.58 4.92
CA PRO A 207 -10.17 3.16 3.96
C PRO A 207 -9.52 3.39 2.59
N PRO A 208 -10.32 3.57 1.53
CA PRO A 208 -9.78 3.93 0.21
C PRO A 208 -8.95 5.23 0.23
N PRO A 209 -7.90 5.33 -0.61
CA PRO A 209 -7.49 4.34 -1.61
C PRO A 209 -6.92 3.09 -0.95
N HIS A 210 -7.31 1.93 -1.48
CA HIS A 210 -6.80 0.67 -0.97
C HIS A 210 -5.31 0.56 -1.24
N ILE A 211 -4.60 -0.03 -0.29
CA ILE A 211 -3.17 -0.32 -0.44
C ILE A 211 -2.96 -1.82 -0.61
N THR A 212 -1.92 -2.21 -1.32
CA THR A 212 -1.40 -3.58 -1.33
C THR A 212 0.10 -3.54 -1.07
N GLY A 213 0.63 -4.64 -0.56
CA GLY A 213 2.02 -4.75 -0.19
C GLY A 213 2.18 -5.63 1.05
N GLN A 214 3.40 -6.07 1.30
CA GLN A 214 3.69 -6.93 2.44
C GLN A 214 4.46 -6.17 3.51
N VAL A 215 3.92 -6.13 4.71
CA VAL A 215 4.67 -5.65 5.88
C VAL A 215 5.79 -6.65 6.17
N ARG A 216 7.02 -6.16 6.28
CA ARG A 216 8.19 -6.97 6.62
C ARG A 216 8.62 -6.79 8.08
N ARG A 217 8.37 -5.63 8.63
CA ARG A 217 8.67 -5.32 10.03
C ARG A 217 7.59 -4.42 10.61
N VAL A 218 7.28 -4.64 11.87
CA VAL A 218 6.47 -3.74 12.68
C VAL A 218 7.19 -3.48 13.99
N ARG A 219 7.14 -2.25 14.49
CA ARG A 219 7.75 -1.88 15.76
C ARG A 219 7.01 -0.72 16.43
N LEU A 220 7.15 -0.62 17.73
CA LEU A 220 6.72 0.54 18.49
C LEU A 220 7.88 1.53 18.60
N GLU A 221 7.62 2.82 18.35
CA GLU A 221 8.64 3.86 18.36
C GLU A 221 8.02 5.16 18.90
N GLY A 222 8.37 5.52 20.13
CA GLY A 222 7.70 6.61 20.83
C GLY A 222 6.20 6.35 20.96
N ASN A 223 5.38 7.27 20.49
CA ASN A 223 3.92 7.10 20.45
C ASN A 223 3.43 6.69 19.04
N ASN A 224 4.18 5.83 18.34
CA ASN A 224 3.83 5.40 16.99
C ASN A 224 3.97 3.88 16.85
N ILE A 225 3.10 3.31 16.02
CA ILE A 225 3.20 1.98 15.45
C ILE A 225 3.83 2.15 14.06
N VAL A 226 5.08 1.72 13.90
CA VAL A 226 5.82 1.87 12.64
C VAL A 226 5.75 0.57 11.86
N GLN A 227 5.32 0.67 10.61
CA GLN A 227 5.20 -0.41 9.64
C GLN A 227 6.22 -0.20 8.54
N VAL A 228 6.98 -1.25 8.19
CA VAL A 228 7.97 -1.24 7.11
C VAL A 228 7.56 -2.24 6.05
N PHE A 229 7.37 -1.76 4.83
CA PHE A 229 7.06 -2.56 3.64
C PHE A 229 8.33 -2.75 2.82
N GLY A 230 8.55 -3.97 2.34
CA GLY A 230 9.73 -4.30 1.56
C GLY A 230 11.05 -4.02 2.29
N GLU A 231 12.06 -3.58 1.54
CA GLU A 231 13.40 -3.23 2.05
C GLU A 231 13.79 -1.80 1.61
N PRO A 232 13.28 -0.76 2.30
CA PRO A 232 13.51 0.64 1.90
C PRO A 232 14.98 1.03 1.89
N GLU A 233 15.84 0.32 2.64
CA GLU A 233 17.28 0.54 2.71
C GLU A 233 18.00 0.16 1.40
N LYS A 234 17.44 -0.78 0.66
CA LYS A 234 17.98 -1.28 -0.63
C LYS A 234 17.34 -0.61 -1.85
N TYR A 235 16.28 0.18 -1.65
CA TYR A 235 15.56 0.80 -2.75
C TYR A 235 16.31 1.99 -3.31
N LYS A 236 16.35 2.10 -4.65
CA LYS A 236 16.97 3.22 -5.35
C LYS A 236 15.97 4.37 -5.48
N TRP A 237 16.04 5.31 -4.56
CA TRP A 237 15.19 6.49 -4.53
C TRP A 237 15.55 7.47 -5.66
N VAL A 238 14.53 8.08 -6.28
CA VAL A 238 14.73 9.22 -7.17
C VAL A 238 15.07 10.43 -6.29
N ASN A 239 16.09 11.18 -6.72
CA ASN A 239 16.51 12.38 -5.99
C ASN A 239 15.58 13.55 -6.34
N VAL A 240 14.76 13.95 -5.39
CA VAL A 240 13.96 15.18 -5.45
C VAL A 240 14.63 16.21 -4.51
N PRO A 241 14.92 17.44 -4.98
CA PRO A 241 15.60 18.45 -4.16
C PRO A 241 14.63 19.12 -3.16
N ALA A 242 13.89 18.32 -2.42
CA ALA A 242 12.94 18.75 -1.40
C ALA A 242 12.91 17.73 -0.27
N ARG A 243 12.61 18.18 0.94
CA ARG A 243 12.44 17.31 2.10
C ARG A 243 11.03 16.69 2.15
N ASN A 244 10.02 17.51 1.87
CA ASN A 244 8.62 17.17 2.01
C ASN A 244 8.00 17.14 0.62
N TYR A 245 7.72 15.95 0.08
CA TYR A 245 7.22 15.87 -1.28
C TYR A 245 6.40 14.60 -1.57
N MET A 246 5.59 14.71 -2.62
CA MET A 246 4.92 13.62 -3.31
C MET A 246 5.24 13.73 -4.81
N ALA A 247 5.89 12.73 -5.39
CA ALA A 247 6.29 12.70 -6.80
C ALA A 247 5.51 11.61 -7.53
N TYR A 248 5.03 11.93 -8.72
CA TYR A 248 4.27 11.05 -9.60
C TYR A 248 4.89 11.05 -10.99
N SER A 249 5.11 9.84 -11.55
CA SER A 249 5.67 9.66 -12.89
C SER A 249 4.99 8.49 -13.59
N GLY A 250 4.52 8.71 -14.81
CA GLY A 250 3.83 7.67 -15.57
C GLY A 250 3.10 8.20 -16.80
N ASN A 251 2.21 7.40 -17.36
CA ASN A 251 1.51 7.79 -18.57
C ASN A 251 0.35 8.74 -18.24
N LEU A 252 -0.75 8.26 -17.69
CA LEU A 252 -1.96 9.06 -17.47
C LEU A 252 -2.29 9.20 -15.99
N LEU A 253 -2.58 10.44 -15.56
CA LEU A 253 -3.03 10.75 -14.20
C LEU A 253 -4.05 11.89 -14.27
N LYS A 254 -5.18 11.75 -13.56
CA LYS A 254 -6.13 12.83 -13.38
C LYS A 254 -6.08 13.38 -11.96
N PHE A 255 -5.80 14.66 -11.86
CA PHE A 255 -5.69 15.41 -10.61
C PHE A 255 -6.62 16.62 -10.66
N GLY A 256 -7.77 16.54 -10.03
CA GLY A 256 -8.82 17.53 -10.18
C GLY A 256 -9.34 17.64 -11.62
N LYS A 257 -9.27 18.83 -12.17
CA LYS A 257 -9.65 19.10 -13.58
C LYS A 257 -8.53 18.79 -14.57
N LEU A 258 -7.31 18.60 -14.09
CA LEU A 258 -6.13 18.38 -14.91
C LEU A 258 -6.00 16.87 -15.21
N THR A 259 -6.03 16.52 -16.49
CA THR A 259 -5.61 15.21 -16.97
C THR A 259 -4.23 15.38 -17.60
N MET A 260 -3.26 14.65 -17.08
CA MET A 260 -1.87 14.71 -17.52
C MET A 260 -1.54 13.45 -18.30
N ASP A 261 -0.93 13.64 -19.45
CA ASP A 261 -0.32 12.60 -20.28
C ASP A 261 1.19 12.72 -20.14
N HIS A 262 1.90 11.59 -20.05
CA HIS A 262 3.33 11.55 -19.75
C HIS A 262 3.65 12.34 -18.46
N THR A 263 2.93 11.95 -17.40
CA THR A 263 2.99 12.64 -16.11
C THR A 263 4.40 12.61 -15.51
N ASP A 264 4.90 13.77 -15.15
CA ASP A 264 6.06 13.96 -14.27
C ASP A 264 5.77 15.15 -13.36
N MET A 265 5.15 14.88 -12.21
CA MET A 265 4.63 15.88 -11.30
C MET A 265 5.22 15.72 -9.91
N VAL A 266 5.63 16.81 -9.31
CA VAL A 266 6.06 16.84 -7.90
C VAL A 266 5.28 17.89 -7.14
N LEU A 267 4.62 17.46 -6.07
CA LEU A 267 4.02 18.34 -5.07
C LEU A 267 5.03 18.51 -3.94
N ILE A 268 5.35 19.76 -3.62
CA ILE A 268 6.36 20.09 -2.59
C ILE A 268 5.70 20.98 -1.54
N ASP A 269 5.88 20.62 -0.27
CA ASP A 269 5.71 21.54 0.82
C ASP A 269 7.07 22.19 1.13
N PRO A 270 7.20 23.50 0.95
CA PRO A 270 8.47 24.21 1.17
C PRO A 270 8.83 24.39 2.64
N ASP A 271 7.90 24.16 3.59
CA ASP A 271 8.19 24.26 5.02
C ASP A 271 8.91 22.99 5.52
N PRO A 272 10.20 23.06 5.91
CA PRO A 272 10.95 21.90 6.34
C PRO A 272 10.74 21.55 7.82
N ARG A 273 9.94 22.31 8.58
CA ARG A 273 9.81 22.17 10.05
C ARG A 273 8.94 20.99 10.44
N ASP A 274 7.93 20.69 9.64
CA ASP A 274 6.98 19.61 9.85
C ASP A 274 6.78 18.78 8.56
N PRO A 275 6.10 17.63 8.61
CA PRO A 275 5.74 16.87 7.42
C PRO A 275 4.77 17.63 6.52
N PHE A 276 4.77 17.32 5.23
CA PHE A 276 3.75 17.78 4.29
C PHE A 276 2.36 17.25 4.69
N ASP A 277 1.51 18.09 5.22
CA ASP A 277 0.12 17.75 5.50
C ASP A 277 -0.69 17.65 4.21
N PHE A 278 -0.99 16.43 3.78
CA PHE A 278 -1.79 16.17 2.59
C PHE A 278 -3.14 15.57 2.97
N TYR A 279 -4.22 16.31 2.69
CA TYR A 279 -5.60 15.90 2.97
C TYR A 279 -6.27 15.37 1.72
N LEU A 280 -6.48 14.06 1.63
CA LEU A 280 -7.05 13.43 0.44
C LEU A 280 -8.44 13.99 0.07
N ASP A 281 -9.30 14.20 1.05
CA ASP A 281 -10.66 14.70 0.82
C ASP A 281 -10.70 16.23 0.56
N HIS A 282 -9.59 16.97 0.81
CA HIS A 282 -9.46 18.42 0.67
C HIS A 282 -8.27 18.87 -0.21
N TYR A 283 -7.65 17.94 -0.94
CA TYR A 283 -6.44 18.23 -1.71
C TYR A 283 -6.64 19.36 -2.75
N ARG A 284 -7.85 19.52 -3.28
CA ARG A 284 -8.16 20.58 -4.23
C ARG A 284 -8.00 21.97 -3.62
N ASP A 285 -8.46 22.15 -2.38
CA ASP A 285 -8.32 23.43 -1.67
C ASP A 285 -6.85 23.73 -1.38
N GLN A 286 -6.06 22.70 -1.05
CA GLN A 286 -4.61 22.82 -0.90
C GLN A 286 -3.93 23.24 -2.21
N LEU A 287 -4.33 22.65 -3.35
CA LEU A 287 -3.79 23.03 -4.66
C LEU A 287 -4.15 24.45 -5.06
N VAL A 288 -5.38 24.91 -4.77
CA VAL A 288 -5.82 26.30 -5.06
C VAL A 288 -5.02 27.30 -4.23
N ALA A 289 -4.68 26.96 -2.99
CA ALA A 289 -3.87 27.80 -2.12
C ALA A 289 -2.37 27.80 -2.49
N GLY A 290 -1.93 26.81 -3.28
CA GLY A 290 -0.55 26.65 -3.72
C GLY A 290 -0.18 27.51 -4.94
N TYR A 291 1.02 27.29 -5.45
CA TYR A 291 1.48 27.85 -6.73
C TYR A 291 2.10 26.77 -7.59
N THR A 292 2.09 26.97 -8.92
CA THR A 292 2.68 26.06 -9.88
C THR A 292 3.98 26.62 -10.43
N LYS A 293 5.02 25.81 -10.46
CA LYS A 293 6.29 26.11 -11.12
C LYS A 293 6.52 25.09 -12.21
N THR A 294 6.65 25.56 -13.46
CA THR A 294 6.95 24.73 -14.62
C THR A 294 8.37 24.98 -15.09
N THR A 295 8.98 23.97 -15.71
CA THR A 295 10.30 24.10 -16.32
C THR A 295 10.21 23.92 -17.84
N PRO A 296 11.06 24.60 -18.63
CA PRO A 296 11.02 24.49 -20.09
C PRO A 296 11.21 23.06 -20.63
N ALA A 297 11.81 22.18 -19.83
CA ALA A 297 12.06 20.80 -20.22
C ALA A 297 10.81 19.91 -20.18
N PHE A 298 9.76 20.31 -19.44
CA PHE A 298 8.57 19.51 -19.18
C PHE A 298 7.25 20.13 -19.67
N GLY A 299 7.32 21.21 -20.40
CA GLY A 299 6.25 21.67 -21.29
C GLY A 299 4.88 21.96 -20.69
N LEU A 300 4.76 22.47 -19.48
CA LEU A 300 3.56 23.17 -19.02
C LEU A 300 3.86 24.60 -18.76
#